data_50d9b843240f9a78e6df9b3e1b1faec9
#
_entry.id   50d9b843240f9a78e6df9b3e1b1faec9
#
_cell.length_a   1.000
_cell.length_b   1.000
_cell.length_c   1.000
_cell.angle_alpha   90.00
_cell.angle_beta   90.00
_cell.angle_gamma   90.00
#
_symmetry.space_group_name_H-M   'P 1'
#
loop_
_entity.id
_entity.type
_entity.pdbx_description
1 polymer ?
#
loop_
_entity_poly.entity_id
_entity_poly.type
_entity_poly.pdbx_seq_one_letter_code
_entity_poly.pdbx_strand_id
1 'polypeptide(L)'
;MYIDPYRLMNPDLLQLLACPSTGEALCLSDEGLVSKIGGTEYPLISGVPWLIPNPQNSLTDWGTKLNQFNQVLLGEIKGLESSLKHATGASEHRMQRLLAGKQHFLRRVSELLVPVVSAPAASKKIYDALRDRAPTTQNLLSYEANLYRDWVWGEEENRLTAEIVSKKLEASKVDKLLVLGAGAGRLALDVHRAWQPSITVATDINPLLVMAAEYLLQDQTLQFVEFPLQPRNSDCAAIGHEIKGEKKPDNFHFVFSDATKPSFQAEAFDTVVTPWFVDIQPLEFGRFLRQLNQYMPKGGKWINFGSLVFNQNRDALCYSIEEVQEIAASQGFKIENIEEHEIPYLKSPYNAGYRVERVWSWSAEKVEDVKPLVSPQVLPTWLLDTAQPIPTADMFKQFAFTHRVYAQLAADVDGKTSVTKISKKLAKQNKMDEAEALHLVSEFFADLHRQNS
;
A
#
# COMPACT_ATOMS: atom_id res chain seq x y z
N MET A 1 19.58 8.26 -23.25
CA MET A 1 19.19 7.20 -24.20
C MET A 1 17.69 7.11 -24.12
N TYR A 2 16.98 7.54 -25.16
CA TYR A 2 15.52 7.49 -25.22
C TYR A 2 15.13 6.01 -25.35
N ILE A 3 14.62 5.41 -24.29
CA ILE A 3 14.11 4.05 -24.35
C ILE A 3 12.68 4.16 -24.82
N ASP A 4 12.38 3.57 -25.98
CA ASP A 4 11.05 3.53 -26.58
C ASP A 4 10.05 2.88 -25.60
N PRO A 5 9.05 3.59 -25.06
CA PRO A 5 8.08 3.04 -24.14
C PRO A 5 7.29 1.87 -24.71
N TYR A 6 7.15 1.77 -26.04
CA TYR A 6 6.53 0.64 -26.73
C TYR A 6 7.33 -0.66 -26.62
N ARG A 7 8.63 -0.60 -26.28
CA ARG A 7 9.46 -1.78 -26.00
C ARG A 7 9.41 -2.24 -24.54
N LEU A 8 8.80 -1.46 -23.64
CA LEU A 8 8.81 -1.73 -22.20
C LEU A 8 7.51 -2.37 -21.70
N MET A 9 6.40 -2.24 -22.44
CA MET A 9 5.11 -2.77 -22.00
C MET A 9 4.77 -4.06 -22.74
N ASN A 10 4.54 -5.13 -21.97
CA ASN A 10 4.00 -6.37 -22.51
C ASN A 10 2.56 -6.12 -23.03
N PRO A 11 2.24 -6.47 -24.32
CA PRO A 11 0.91 -6.26 -24.88
C PRO A 11 -0.20 -7.00 -24.14
N ASP A 12 0.09 -8.21 -23.62
CA ASP A 12 -0.87 -9.00 -22.88
C ASP A 12 -1.19 -8.36 -21.53
N LEU A 13 -0.16 -7.78 -20.85
CA LEU A 13 -0.38 -6.98 -19.65
C LEU A 13 -1.27 -5.79 -19.95
N LEU A 14 -0.99 -5.02 -21.01
CA LEU A 14 -1.77 -3.83 -21.36
C LEU A 14 -3.27 -4.13 -21.52
N GLN A 15 -3.62 -5.29 -22.10
CA GLN A 15 -5.01 -5.71 -22.27
C GLN A 15 -5.74 -5.97 -20.94
N LEU A 16 -5.01 -6.28 -19.87
CA LEU A 16 -5.60 -6.54 -18.55
C LEU A 16 -5.83 -5.26 -17.75
N LEU A 17 -5.14 -4.16 -18.10
CA LEU A 17 -5.14 -2.94 -17.32
C LEU A 17 -6.35 -2.05 -17.61
N ALA A 18 -6.84 -1.38 -16.56
CA ALA A 18 -7.89 -0.39 -16.65
C ALA A 18 -7.50 0.90 -15.92
N CYS A 19 -8.09 2.00 -16.35
CA CYS A 19 -7.99 3.28 -15.66
C CYS A 19 -8.66 3.19 -14.28
N PRO A 20 -7.95 3.38 -13.17
CA PRO A 20 -8.53 3.29 -11.82
C PRO A 20 -9.57 4.36 -11.51
N SER A 21 -9.67 5.40 -12.34
CA SER A 21 -10.67 6.48 -12.19
C SER A 21 -11.93 6.26 -13.02
N THR A 22 -11.81 5.67 -14.22
CA THR A 22 -12.93 5.54 -15.17
C THR A 22 -13.30 4.09 -15.48
N GLY A 23 -12.40 3.13 -15.19
CA GLY A 23 -12.58 1.71 -15.52
C GLY A 23 -12.36 1.37 -17.00
N GLU A 24 -12.03 2.35 -17.84
CA GLU A 24 -11.78 2.11 -19.26
C GLU A 24 -10.42 1.47 -19.53
N ALA A 25 -10.27 0.87 -20.71
CA ALA A 25 -8.99 0.36 -21.18
C ALA A 25 -7.96 1.49 -21.35
N LEU A 26 -6.72 1.21 -20.97
CA LEU A 26 -5.61 2.11 -21.13
C LEU A 26 -4.95 1.96 -22.50
N CYS A 27 -4.31 3.02 -22.97
CA CYS A 27 -3.50 3.02 -24.19
C CYS A 27 -2.08 3.46 -23.87
N LEU A 28 -1.12 3.04 -24.69
CA LEU A 28 0.24 3.54 -24.60
C LEU A 28 0.30 5.00 -25.07
N SER A 29 1.15 5.79 -24.41
CA SER A 29 1.55 7.15 -24.78
C SER A 29 3.08 7.25 -24.72
N ASP A 30 3.63 8.38 -25.17
CA ASP A 30 5.08 8.62 -25.12
C ASP A 30 5.63 8.66 -23.68
N GLU A 31 4.78 8.95 -22.69
CA GLU A 31 5.16 9.09 -21.27
C GLU A 31 4.70 7.93 -20.37
N GLY A 32 3.97 6.94 -20.92
CA GLY A 32 3.45 5.81 -20.15
C GLY A 32 2.13 5.28 -20.66
N LEU A 33 1.13 5.22 -19.79
CA LEU A 33 -0.23 4.80 -20.11
C LEU A 33 -1.19 5.98 -20.02
N VAL A 34 -2.21 6.02 -20.86
CA VAL A 34 -3.19 7.11 -20.88
C VAL A 34 -4.62 6.59 -20.92
N SER A 35 -5.48 7.22 -20.14
CA SER A 35 -6.94 7.09 -20.18
C SER A 35 -7.49 8.02 -21.27
N LYS A 36 -8.16 7.48 -22.28
CA LYS A 36 -8.68 8.30 -23.40
C LYS A 36 -9.81 9.22 -22.98
N ILE A 37 -10.70 8.77 -22.10
CA ILE A 37 -11.85 9.56 -21.63
C ILE A 37 -11.41 10.58 -20.59
N GLY A 38 -10.60 10.18 -19.62
CA GLY A 38 -10.18 11.03 -18.50
C GLY A 38 -8.94 11.87 -18.78
N GLY A 39 -8.19 11.59 -19.87
CA GLY A 39 -6.90 12.23 -20.16
C GLY A 39 -5.82 12.03 -19.08
N THR A 40 -6.05 11.15 -18.13
CA THR A 40 -5.10 10.89 -17.05
C THR A 40 -3.94 10.04 -17.56
N GLU A 41 -2.73 10.51 -17.34
CA GLU A 41 -1.49 9.80 -17.67
C GLU A 41 -0.97 9.05 -16.45
N TYR A 42 -0.61 7.79 -16.66
CA TYR A 42 -0.06 6.86 -15.66
C TYR A 42 1.38 6.53 -16.03
N PRO A 43 2.37 6.99 -15.26
CA PRO A 43 3.77 6.77 -15.60
C PRO A 43 4.17 5.30 -15.46
N LEU A 44 5.20 4.91 -16.24
CA LEU A 44 5.95 3.66 -16.05
C LEU A 44 7.22 3.97 -15.27
N ILE A 45 7.27 3.53 -14.01
CA ILE A 45 8.43 3.78 -13.15
C ILE A 45 9.27 2.51 -13.11
N SER A 46 10.47 2.54 -13.66
CA SER A 46 11.32 1.35 -13.86
C SER A 46 10.59 0.21 -14.59
N GLY A 47 9.68 0.54 -15.53
CA GLY A 47 8.86 -0.42 -16.25
C GLY A 47 7.59 -0.89 -15.53
N VAL A 48 7.35 -0.46 -14.29
CA VAL A 48 6.15 -0.78 -13.51
C VAL A 48 5.07 0.25 -13.76
N PRO A 49 3.85 -0.15 -14.22
CA PRO A 49 2.71 0.75 -14.35
C PRO A 49 2.29 1.30 -12.98
N TRP A 50 2.15 2.64 -12.88
CA TRP A 50 1.74 3.31 -11.65
C TRP A 50 0.25 3.65 -11.71
N LEU A 51 -0.63 2.67 -11.40
CA LEU A 51 -2.08 2.76 -11.58
C LEU A 51 -2.78 3.21 -10.28
N ILE A 52 -2.65 4.48 -9.97
CA ILE A 52 -3.32 5.13 -8.84
C ILE A 52 -4.18 6.28 -9.37
N PRO A 53 -5.40 6.50 -8.88
CA PRO A 53 -6.13 7.73 -9.17
C PRO A 53 -5.28 8.95 -8.81
N ASN A 54 -5.09 9.91 -9.70
CA ASN A 54 -4.18 11.04 -9.52
C ASN A 54 -2.72 10.63 -9.26
N PRO A 55 -2.04 10.01 -10.22
CA PRO A 55 -0.68 9.48 -10.02
C PRO A 55 0.33 10.55 -9.60
N GLN A 56 0.21 11.79 -10.11
CA GLN A 56 1.10 12.89 -9.75
C GLN A 56 0.98 13.27 -8.26
N ASN A 57 -0.23 13.25 -7.70
CA ASN A 57 -0.44 13.48 -6.27
C ASN A 57 0.13 12.34 -5.43
N SER A 58 -0.06 11.10 -5.87
CA SER A 58 0.53 9.92 -5.21
C SER A 58 2.06 9.99 -5.18
N LEU A 59 2.69 10.37 -6.29
CA LEU A 59 4.15 10.55 -6.36
C LEU A 59 4.63 11.65 -5.43
N THR A 60 3.91 12.76 -5.34
CA THR A 60 4.22 13.86 -4.39
C THR A 60 4.07 13.40 -2.94
N ASP A 61 3.04 12.60 -2.63
CA ASP A 61 2.84 12.03 -1.29
C ASP A 61 3.99 11.11 -0.90
N TRP A 62 4.36 10.18 -1.77
CA TRP A 62 5.49 9.28 -1.51
C TRP A 62 6.84 10.01 -1.43
N GLY A 63 7.06 11.04 -2.26
CA GLY A 63 8.23 11.91 -2.12
C GLY A 63 8.27 12.64 -0.78
N THR A 64 7.12 13.10 -0.29
CA THR A 64 7.00 13.74 1.03
C THR A 64 7.28 12.74 2.15
N LYS A 65 6.73 11.52 2.07
CA LYS A 65 7.00 10.43 3.03
C LYS A 65 8.47 10.03 3.06
N LEU A 66 9.12 9.95 1.90
CA LEU A 66 10.57 9.69 1.83
C LEU A 66 11.37 10.81 2.49
N ASN A 67 11.02 12.08 2.25
CA ASN A 67 11.68 13.20 2.90
C ASN A 67 11.48 13.19 4.41
N GLN A 68 10.29 12.89 4.91
CA GLN A 68 10.01 12.75 6.34
C GLN A 68 10.83 11.59 6.94
N PHE A 69 10.84 10.43 6.29
CA PHE A 69 11.66 9.29 6.68
C PHE A 69 13.15 9.69 6.78
N ASN A 70 13.69 10.34 5.76
CA ASN A 70 15.08 10.79 5.76
C ASN A 70 15.37 11.75 6.92
N GLN A 71 14.47 12.69 7.25
CA GLN A 71 14.64 13.60 8.37
C GLN A 71 14.64 12.89 9.73
N VAL A 72 13.71 11.94 9.92
CA VAL A 72 13.66 11.12 11.15
C VAL A 72 14.95 10.34 11.30
N LEU A 73 15.38 9.63 10.26
CA LEU A 73 16.58 8.80 10.30
C LEU A 73 17.86 9.61 10.51
N LEU A 74 17.96 10.82 9.93
CA LEU A 74 19.05 11.74 10.19
C LEU A 74 19.05 12.25 11.65
N GLY A 75 17.88 12.46 12.24
CA GLY A 75 17.74 12.78 13.66
C GLY A 75 18.24 11.65 14.57
N GLU A 76 17.86 10.40 14.26
CA GLU A 76 18.33 9.20 14.97
C GLU A 76 19.84 9.01 14.86
N ILE A 77 20.42 9.21 13.66
CA ILE A 77 21.87 9.17 13.42
C ILE A 77 22.60 10.18 14.32
N LYS A 78 22.15 11.44 14.35
CA LYS A 78 22.72 12.48 15.23
C LYS A 78 22.58 12.12 16.72
N GLY A 79 21.45 11.54 17.11
CA GLY A 79 21.24 11.05 18.49
C GLY A 79 22.24 9.96 18.87
N LEU A 80 22.48 8.99 17.96
CA LEU A 80 23.47 7.93 18.17
C LEU A 80 24.89 8.47 18.23
N GLU A 81 25.28 9.41 17.37
CA GLU A 81 26.59 10.08 17.40
C GLU A 81 26.83 10.81 18.73
N SER A 82 25.80 11.46 19.28
CA SER A 82 25.86 12.11 20.59
C SER A 82 26.01 11.09 21.73
N SER A 83 25.22 10.03 21.71
CA SER A 83 25.22 8.97 22.72
C SER A 83 26.54 8.19 22.75
N LEU A 84 27.16 7.99 21.61
CA LEU A 84 28.45 7.30 21.48
C LEU A 84 29.60 7.99 22.22
N LYS A 85 29.51 9.30 22.44
CA LYS A 85 30.55 10.06 23.21
C LYS A 85 30.68 9.60 24.66
N HIS A 86 29.65 8.94 25.19
CA HIS A 86 29.60 8.49 26.58
C HIS A 86 29.36 6.99 26.72
N ALA A 87 29.22 6.28 25.60
CA ALA A 87 28.99 4.85 25.60
C ALA A 87 30.30 4.07 25.76
N THR A 88 30.24 2.93 26.43
CA THR A 88 31.38 2.00 26.62
C THR A 88 30.94 0.56 26.49
N GLY A 89 31.87 -0.33 26.14
CA GLY A 89 31.64 -1.77 26.11
C GLY A 89 30.54 -2.20 25.15
N ALA A 90 29.62 -3.08 25.59
CA ALA A 90 28.55 -3.61 24.75
C ALA A 90 27.60 -2.54 24.22
N SER A 91 27.37 -1.45 24.99
CA SER A 91 26.54 -0.32 24.55
C SER A 91 27.18 0.46 23.41
N GLU A 92 28.48 0.70 23.52
CA GLU A 92 29.26 1.34 22.45
C GLU A 92 29.21 0.50 21.18
N HIS A 93 29.53 -0.78 21.28
CA HIS A 93 29.50 -1.71 20.15
C HIS A 93 28.13 -1.71 19.46
N ARG A 94 27.03 -1.86 20.22
CA ARG A 94 25.67 -1.84 19.67
C ARG A 94 25.33 -0.51 18.96
N MET A 95 25.70 0.62 19.56
CA MET A 95 25.43 1.94 18.97
C MET A 95 26.25 2.19 17.71
N GLN A 96 27.48 1.72 17.65
CA GLN A 96 28.33 1.80 16.43
C GLN A 96 27.70 1.01 15.29
N ARG A 97 27.21 -0.19 15.55
CA ARG A 97 26.48 -0.99 14.54
C ARG A 97 25.21 -0.30 14.05
N LEU A 98 24.38 0.22 14.98
CA LEU A 98 23.17 0.98 14.64
C LEU A 98 23.50 2.22 13.79
N LEU A 99 24.54 2.98 14.18
CA LEU A 99 24.96 4.17 13.43
C LEU A 99 25.37 3.82 12.00
N ALA A 100 26.29 2.85 11.84
CA ALA A 100 26.72 2.40 10.53
C ALA A 100 25.56 1.84 9.68
N GLY A 101 24.70 1.03 10.30
CA GLY A 101 23.52 0.48 9.66
C GLY A 101 22.55 1.56 9.17
N LYS A 102 22.19 2.53 10.03
CA LYS A 102 21.28 3.61 9.67
C LYS A 102 21.83 4.52 8.57
N GLN A 103 23.10 4.85 8.62
CA GLN A 103 23.78 5.60 7.54
C GLN A 103 23.78 4.86 6.21
N HIS A 104 24.00 3.53 6.24
CA HIS A 104 23.92 2.70 5.03
C HIS A 104 22.48 2.62 4.50
N PHE A 105 21.53 2.33 5.37
CA PHE A 105 20.09 2.19 5.02
C PHE A 105 19.53 3.46 4.41
N LEU A 106 19.84 4.64 4.99
CA LEU A 106 19.44 5.94 4.45
C LEU A 106 19.87 6.11 2.97
N ARG A 107 21.10 5.77 2.66
CA ARG A 107 21.62 5.85 1.28
C ARG A 107 20.88 4.88 0.36
N ARG A 108 20.75 3.62 0.77
CA ARG A 108 20.19 2.56 -0.09
C ARG A 108 18.71 2.75 -0.37
N VAL A 109 17.91 3.15 0.64
CA VAL A 109 16.49 3.48 0.43
C VAL A 109 16.35 4.68 -0.51
N SER A 110 17.16 5.72 -0.30
CA SER A 110 17.13 6.90 -1.18
C SER A 110 17.51 6.55 -2.61
N GLU A 111 18.56 5.75 -2.85
CA GLU A 111 18.98 5.29 -4.16
C GLU A 111 17.90 4.44 -4.86
N LEU A 112 17.31 3.49 -4.14
CA LEU A 112 16.28 2.60 -4.67
C LEU A 112 15.02 3.37 -5.12
N LEU A 113 14.66 4.44 -4.39
CA LEU A 113 13.46 5.22 -4.67
C LEU A 113 13.72 6.44 -5.58
N VAL A 114 14.93 6.65 -6.09
CA VAL A 114 15.21 7.70 -7.08
C VAL A 114 14.22 7.69 -8.25
N PRO A 115 13.87 6.53 -8.87
CA PRO A 115 12.91 6.54 -9.98
C PRO A 115 11.54 7.07 -9.60
N VAL A 116 11.07 6.80 -8.36
CA VAL A 116 9.77 7.27 -7.85
C VAL A 116 9.77 8.79 -7.62
N VAL A 117 10.82 9.32 -6.96
CA VAL A 117 10.86 10.76 -6.64
C VAL A 117 11.28 11.64 -7.82
N SER A 118 11.86 11.05 -8.86
CA SER A 118 12.24 11.75 -10.10
C SER A 118 11.12 11.74 -11.14
N ALA A 119 10.06 10.95 -10.94
CA ALA A 119 8.91 10.92 -11.83
C ALA A 119 8.13 12.24 -11.77
N PRO A 120 7.44 12.64 -12.87
CA PRO A 120 6.62 13.84 -12.89
C PRO A 120 5.56 13.81 -11.78
N ALA A 121 5.61 14.78 -10.89
CA ALA A 121 4.74 14.88 -9.72
C ALA A 121 3.96 16.20 -9.72
N ALA A 122 2.87 16.27 -8.96
CA ALA A 122 2.11 17.51 -8.79
C ALA A 122 2.97 18.59 -8.12
N SER A 123 2.70 19.85 -8.42
CA SER A 123 3.36 20.93 -7.70
C SER A 123 3.03 20.85 -6.21
N LYS A 124 4.02 21.13 -5.35
CA LYS A 124 3.84 21.10 -3.89
C LYS A 124 2.64 21.95 -3.42
N LYS A 125 2.39 23.09 -4.08
CA LYS A 125 1.24 23.96 -3.74
C LYS A 125 -0.11 23.28 -4.01
N ILE A 126 -0.23 22.56 -5.13
CA ILE A 126 -1.45 21.79 -5.45
C ILE A 126 -1.58 20.62 -4.48
N TYR A 127 -0.50 19.90 -4.20
CA TYR A 127 -0.49 18.81 -3.26
C TYR A 127 -0.89 19.26 -1.85
N ASP A 128 -0.29 20.33 -1.31
CA ASP A 128 -0.61 20.85 0.02
C ASP A 128 -2.08 21.28 0.12
N ALA A 129 -2.68 21.76 -0.97
CA ALA A 129 -4.11 22.09 -1.02
C ALA A 129 -5.04 20.85 -1.05
N LEU A 130 -4.54 19.70 -1.49
CA LEU A 130 -5.30 18.45 -1.65
C LEU A 130 -4.97 17.38 -0.60
N ARG A 131 -3.92 17.59 0.20
CA ARG A 131 -3.35 16.62 1.15
C ARG A 131 -4.34 16.02 2.15
N ASP A 132 -5.31 16.80 2.61
CA ASP A 132 -6.33 16.36 3.57
C ASP A 132 -7.28 15.29 3.03
N ARG A 133 -7.11 14.84 1.78
CA ARG A 133 -8.06 13.97 1.08
C ARG A 133 -7.55 12.59 0.72
N ALA A 134 -6.27 12.30 0.93
CA ALA A 134 -5.70 10.99 0.68
C ALA A 134 -5.13 10.41 1.97
N PRO A 135 -5.95 9.76 2.81
CA PRO A 135 -5.44 9.02 3.94
C PRO A 135 -4.75 7.76 3.42
N THR A 136 -3.49 7.84 3.07
CA THR A 136 -2.67 6.65 3.03
C THR A 136 -2.15 6.41 4.44
N THR A 137 -2.71 5.45 5.13
CA THR A 137 -2.31 5.03 6.48
C THR A 137 -0.94 4.37 6.49
N GLN A 138 -0.42 3.98 5.32
CA GLN A 138 0.90 3.35 5.21
C GLN A 138 2.03 4.38 5.20
N ASN A 139 3.06 4.14 6.01
CA ASN A 139 4.35 4.81 5.89
C ASN A 139 5.28 4.04 4.94
N LEU A 140 6.44 4.61 4.64
CA LEU A 140 7.39 4.02 3.69
C LEU A 140 7.89 2.63 4.13
N LEU A 141 8.10 2.42 5.43
CA LEU A 141 8.59 1.17 6.00
C LEU A 141 7.48 0.19 6.40
N SER A 142 6.22 0.49 6.07
CA SER A 142 5.14 -0.46 6.34
C SER A 142 5.47 -1.79 5.65
N TYR A 143 5.47 -2.86 6.44
CA TYR A 143 5.76 -4.22 5.97
C TYR A 143 7.19 -4.44 5.41
N GLU A 144 8.16 -3.56 5.72
CA GLU A 144 9.56 -3.73 5.29
C GLU A 144 10.14 -5.10 5.67
N ALA A 145 9.78 -5.63 6.85
CA ALA A 145 10.23 -6.95 7.29
C ALA A 145 9.87 -8.09 6.32
N ASN A 146 8.82 -7.92 5.51
CA ASN A 146 8.46 -8.88 4.48
C ASN A 146 9.54 -9.02 3.41
N LEU A 147 10.29 -7.96 3.11
CA LEU A 147 11.41 -8.05 2.17
C LEU A 147 12.46 -9.05 2.65
N TYR A 148 12.83 -9.01 3.94
CA TYR A 148 13.81 -9.93 4.50
C TYR A 148 13.27 -11.34 4.66
N ARG A 149 11.98 -11.49 5.04
CA ARG A 149 11.33 -12.80 5.03
C ARG A 149 11.35 -13.40 3.63
N ASP A 150 10.96 -12.65 2.63
CA ASP A 150 10.80 -13.14 1.27
C ASP A 150 12.13 -13.52 0.61
N TRP A 151 13.19 -12.73 0.85
CA TRP A 151 14.41 -12.84 0.07
C TRP A 151 15.66 -13.20 0.88
N VAL A 152 15.58 -13.33 2.22
CA VAL A 152 16.76 -13.60 3.06
C VAL A 152 16.57 -14.86 3.90
N TRP A 153 15.69 -14.81 4.90
CA TRP A 153 15.66 -15.86 5.94
C TRP A 153 14.34 -16.62 6.04
N GLY A 154 13.30 -16.28 5.31
CA GLY A 154 11.96 -16.86 5.43
C GLY A 154 11.72 -18.08 4.54
N GLU A 155 12.74 -18.84 4.13
CA GLU A 155 12.59 -19.97 3.19
C GLU A 155 11.54 -20.99 3.66
N GLU A 156 11.54 -21.38 4.94
CA GLU A 156 10.56 -22.30 5.50
C GLU A 156 9.14 -21.72 5.46
N GLU A 157 8.96 -20.47 5.87
CA GLU A 157 7.68 -19.76 5.86
C GLU A 157 7.16 -19.59 4.43
N ASN A 158 8.02 -19.19 3.50
CA ASN A 158 7.68 -19.03 2.07
C ASN A 158 7.27 -20.38 1.45
N ARG A 159 8.01 -21.44 1.73
CA ARG A 159 7.71 -22.79 1.22
C ARG A 159 6.36 -23.28 1.73
N LEU A 160 6.11 -23.19 3.05
CA LEU A 160 4.83 -23.57 3.64
C LEU A 160 3.66 -22.80 3.04
N THR A 161 3.82 -21.49 2.90
CA THR A 161 2.78 -20.62 2.29
C THR A 161 2.51 -21.01 0.84
N ALA A 162 3.57 -21.21 0.04
CA ALA A 162 3.45 -21.61 -1.35
C ALA A 162 2.80 -22.99 -1.51
N GLU A 163 3.12 -23.96 -0.63
CA GLU A 163 2.51 -25.29 -0.62
C GLU A 163 1.00 -25.24 -0.29
N ILE A 164 0.61 -24.46 0.75
CA ILE A 164 -0.79 -24.28 1.12
C ILE A 164 -1.57 -23.64 -0.02
N VAL A 165 -1.06 -22.56 -0.62
CA VAL A 165 -1.71 -21.87 -1.74
C VAL A 165 -1.79 -22.79 -2.97
N SER A 166 -0.72 -23.51 -3.30
CA SER A 166 -0.70 -24.46 -4.41
C SER A 166 -1.72 -25.59 -4.25
N LYS A 167 -1.86 -26.14 -3.04
CA LYS A 167 -2.90 -27.13 -2.76
C LYS A 167 -4.31 -26.62 -3.04
N LYS A 168 -4.59 -25.34 -2.76
CA LYS A 168 -5.89 -24.72 -3.05
C LYS A 168 -6.11 -24.48 -4.55
N LEU A 169 -5.04 -24.47 -5.34
CA LEU A 169 -5.08 -24.31 -6.80
C LEU A 169 -5.20 -25.63 -7.58
N GLU A 170 -4.99 -26.80 -6.96
CA GLU A 170 -4.90 -28.10 -7.66
C GLU A 170 -6.11 -28.44 -8.56
N ALA A 171 -7.30 -27.93 -8.23
CA ALA A 171 -8.50 -28.13 -9.03
C ALA A 171 -8.74 -27.00 -10.07
N SER A 172 -7.78 -26.10 -10.26
CA SER A 172 -7.95 -24.87 -11.05
C SER A 172 -7.13 -24.92 -12.33
N LYS A 173 -7.67 -24.32 -13.40
CA LYS A 173 -6.87 -23.92 -14.55
C LYS A 173 -6.31 -22.53 -14.23
N VAL A 174 -5.01 -22.43 -14.03
CA VAL A 174 -4.32 -21.15 -13.77
C VAL A 174 -3.67 -20.67 -15.06
N ASP A 175 -4.30 -19.71 -15.72
CA ASP A 175 -3.79 -19.13 -16.97
C ASP A 175 -3.45 -17.63 -16.79
N LYS A 176 -4.37 -16.84 -16.26
CA LYS A 176 -4.16 -15.42 -15.96
C LYS A 176 -4.28 -15.20 -14.45
N LEU A 177 -3.13 -15.06 -13.79
CA LEU A 177 -3.02 -14.97 -12.35
C LEU A 177 -2.88 -13.52 -11.89
N LEU A 178 -3.72 -13.10 -10.92
CA LEU A 178 -3.58 -11.85 -10.18
C LEU A 178 -3.23 -12.16 -8.72
N VAL A 179 -2.20 -11.48 -8.19
CA VAL A 179 -1.87 -11.53 -6.75
C VAL A 179 -2.01 -10.12 -6.16
N LEU A 180 -2.98 -9.95 -5.25
CA LEU A 180 -3.27 -8.67 -4.59
C LEU A 180 -2.51 -8.59 -3.25
N GLY A 181 -1.80 -7.47 -3.02
CA GLY A 181 -0.97 -7.32 -1.82
C GLY A 181 0.26 -8.21 -1.85
N ALA A 182 0.93 -8.27 -3.00
CA ALA A 182 2.05 -9.17 -3.25
C ALA A 182 3.32 -8.86 -2.42
N GLY A 183 3.38 -7.70 -1.75
CA GLY A 183 4.54 -7.28 -0.98
C GLY A 183 5.81 -7.24 -1.83
N ALA A 184 6.87 -7.95 -1.39
CA ALA A 184 8.11 -8.09 -2.14
C ALA A 184 8.07 -9.19 -3.21
N GLY A 185 6.90 -9.76 -3.51
CA GLY A 185 6.61 -10.60 -4.68
C GLY A 185 7.02 -12.06 -4.60
N ARG A 186 7.59 -12.53 -3.50
CA ARG A 186 8.11 -13.91 -3.40
C ARG A 186 7.03 -14.97 -3.62
N LEU A 187 5.92 -14.89 -2.92
CA LEU A 187 4.83 -15.87 -3.09
C LEU A 187 4.26 -15.84 -4.51
N ALA A 188 4.07 -14.63 -5.09
CA ALA A 188 3.59 -14.50 -6.46
C ALA A 188 4.53 -15.20 -7.46
N LEU A 189 5.84 -15.06 -7.26
CA LEU A 189 6.86 -15.70 -8.08
C LEU A 189 6.90 -17.23 -7.89
N ASP A 190 6.79 -17.71 -6.65
CA ASP A 190 6.79 -19.14 -6.34
C ASP A 190 5.54 -19.82 -6.95
N VAL A 191 4.36 -19.21 -6.85
CA VAL A 191 3.13 -19.69 -7.49
C VAL A 191 3.25 -19.64 -9.02
N HIS A 192 3.80 -18.56 -9.57
CA HIS A 192 4.05 -18.45 -11.02
C HIS A 192 4.92 -19.61 -11.53
N ARG A 193 6.00 -19.94 -10.83
CA ARG A 193 6.91 -21.02 -11.19
C ARG A 193 6.26 -22.40 -11.10
N ALA A 194 5.45 -22.61 -10.08
CA ALA A 194 4.78 -23.88 -9.85
C ALA A 194 3.69 -24.15 -10.92
N TRP A 195 2.95 -23.12 -11.32
CA TRP A 195 1.75 -23.26 -12.16
C TRP A 195 1.93 -22.78 -13.60
N GLN A 196 2.98 -22.00 -13.89
CA GLN A 196 3.35 -21.51 -15.22
C GLN A 196 2.16 -20.89 -16.00
N PRO A 197 1.44 -19.92 -15.41
CA PRO A 197 0.36 -19.23 -16.10
C PRO A 197 0.89 -18.49 -17.34
N SER A 198 0.01 -18.18 -18.29
CA SER A 198 0.38 -17.37 -19.46
C SER A 198 0.81 -15.96 -19.05
N ILE A 199 0.22 -15.43 -17.97
CA ILE A 199 0.62 -14.16 -17.37
C ILE A 199 0.34 -14.14 -15.86
N THR A 200 1.26 -13.54 -15.10
CA THR A 200 1.05 -13.19 -13.69
C THR A 200 1.19 -11.69 -13.49
N VAL A 201 0.21 -11.12 -12.80
CA VAL A 201 0.24 -9.73 -12.34
C VAL A 201 0.29 -9.71 -10.81
N ALA A 202 1.36 -9.17 -10.26
CA ALA A 202 1.55 -8.95 -8.82
C ALA A 202 1.32 -7.47 -8.49
N THR A 203 0.50 -7.16 -7.50
CA THR A 203 0.21 -5.75 -7.16
C THR A 203 0.50 -5.46 -5.70
N ASP A 204 1.03 -4.28 -5.44
CA ASP A 204 1.15 -3.71 -4.11
C ASP A 204 1.05 -2.18 -4.18
N ILE A 205 0.77 -1.55 -3.03
CA ILE A 205 0.69 -0.09 -2.88
C ILE A 205 1.94 0.50 -2.22
N ASN A 206 2.85 -0.32 -1.70
CA ASN A 206 4.08 0.15 -1.08
C ASN A 206 5.22 0.27 -2.10
N PRO A 207 5.69 1.49 -2.43
CA PRO A 207 6.72 1.66 -3.45
C PRO A 207 8.07 1.05 -3.06
N LEU A 208 8.40 0.98 -1.76
CA LEU A 208 9.65 0.36 -1.31
C LEU A 208 9.67 -1.13 -1.66
N LEU A 209 8.58 -1.84 -1.38
CA LEU A 209 8.48 -3.28 -1.64
C LEU A 209 8.47 -3.57 -3.14
N VAL A 210 7.66 -2.82 -3.91
CA VAL A 210 7.57 -3.01 -5.37
C VAL A 210 8.91 -2.70 -6.06
N MET A 211 9.56 -1.59 -5.69
CA MET A 211 10.85 -1.23 -6.30
C MET A 211 11.97 -2.19 -5.88
N ALA A 212 11.97 -2.68 -4.63
CA ALA A 212 12.92 -3.68 -4.18
C ALA A 212 12.73 -5.01 -4.92
N ALA A 213 11.49 -5.47 -5.05
CA ALA A 213 11.16 -6.68 -5.81
C ALA A 213 11.56 -6.56 -7.29
N GLU A 214 11.17 -5.47 -7.95
CA GLU A 214 11.52 -5.26 -9.37
C GLU A 214 13.03 -5.16 -9.57
N TYR A 215 13.78 -4.52 -8.65
CA TYR A 215 15.23 -4.45 -8.69
C TYR A 215 15.88 -5.84 -8.57
N LEU A 216 15.41 -6.65 -7.62
CA LEU A 216 15.87 -8.03 -7.43
C LEU A 216 15.54 -8.91 -8.63
N LEU A 217 14.36 -8.76 -9.22
CA LEU A 217 13.91 -9.54 -10.37
C LEU A 217 14.55 -9.11 -11.72
N GLN A 218 15.39 -8.09 -11.71
CA GLN A 218 16.32 -7.74 -12.80
C GLN A 218 17.71 -8.35 -12.63
N ASP A 219 17.85 -9.39 -11.80
CA ASP A 219 19.12 -10.04 -11.48
C ASP A 219 20.14 -9.08 -10.82
N GLN A 220 19.64 -8.10 -10.07
CA GLN A 220 20.48 -7.14 -9.34
C GLN A 220 20.63 -7.55 -7.89
N THR A 221 21.76 -7.18 -7.29
CA THR A 221 22.02 -7.42 -5.87
C THR A 221 21.66 -6.20 -5.04
N LEU A 222 20.72 -6.36 -4.11
CA LEU A 222 20.27 -5.32 -3.20
C LEU A 222 21.00 -5.42 -1.86
N GLN A 223 21.68 -4.35 -1.46
CA GLN A 223 22.32 -4.27 -0.15
C GLN A 223 21.42 -3.47 0.79
N PHE A 224 20.81 -4.15 1.76
CA PHE A 224 19.93 -3.55 2.75
C PHE A 224 20.36 -3.88 4.17
N VAL A 225 19.82 -3.15 5.16
CA VAL A 225 20.10 -3.36 6.58
C VAL A 225 18.79 -3.61 7.31
N GLU A 226 18.68 -4.79 7.93
CA GLU A 226 17.59 -5.13 8.83
C GLU A 226 17.89 -4.59 10.24
N PHE A 227 16.87 -3.99 10.87
CA PHE A 227 16.89 -3.56 12.27
C PHE A 227 15.89 -4.41 13.06
N PRO A 228 16.30 -5.54 13.64
CA PRO A 228 15.42 -6.40 14.42
C PRO A 228 14.77 -5.64 15.56
N LEU A 229 13.43 -5.78 15.72
CA LEU A 229 12.68 -5.09 16.78
C LEU A 229 13.15 -5.46 18.20
N GLN A 230 13.56 -6.71 18.37
CA GLN A 230 14.07 -7.26 19.63
C GLN A 230 15.37 -8.03 19.35
N PRO A 231 16.50 -7.34 19.13
CA PRO A 231 17.73 -8.01 18.76
C PRO A 231 18.19 -8.99 19.82
N ARG A 232 18.60 -10.21 19.42
CA ARG A 232 19.04 -11.29 20.33
C ARG A 232 20.26 -10.89 21.15
N ASN A 233 21.13 -10.08 20.60
CA ASN A 233 22.35 -9.57 21.24
C ASN A 233 22.79 -8.26 20.54
N SER A 234 23.90 -7.69 20.98
CA SER A 234 24.43 -6.44 20.41
C SER A 234 24.84 -6.55 18.94
N ASP A 235 25.25 -7.75 18.49
CA ASP A 235 25.61 -8.00 17.10
C ASP A 235 24.39 -8.00 16.18
N CYS A 236 23.22 -8.32 16.71
CA CYS A 236 21.95 -8.33 15.98
C CYS A 236 21.26 -6.97 15.94
N ALA A 237 21.85 -5.90 16.46
CA ALA A 237 21.22 -4.58 16.49
C ALA A 237 21.00 -3.97 15.09
N ALA A 238 21.89 -4.30 14.14
CA ALA A 238 21.77 -3.95 12.73
C ALA A 238 22.48 -5.02 11.90
N ILE A 239 21.77 -5.64 10.97
CA ILE A 239 22.26 -6.74 10.13
C ILE A 239 22.28 -6.30 8.68
N GLY A 240 23.47 -6.24 8.09
CA GLY A 240 23.64 -6.01 6.66
C GLY A 240 23.34 -7.28 5.87
N HIS A 241 22.51 -7.17 4.86
CA HIS A 241 22.18 -8.24 3.92
C HIS A 241 22.64 -7.88 2.51
N GLU A 242 23.23 -8.85 1.84
CA GLU A 242 23.46 -8.85 0.40
C GLU A 242 22.43 -9.78 -0.24
N ILE A 243 21.32 -9.18 -0.69
CA ILE A 243 20.18 -9.90 -1.23
C ILE A 243 20.43 -10.09 -2.73
N LYS A 244 20.68 -11.32 -3.15
CA LYS A 244 20.89 -11.66 -4.55
C LYS A 244 19.56 -11.73 -5.27
N GLY A 245 19.47 -11.00 -6.36
CA GLY A 245 18.32 -11.07 -7.25
C GLY A 245 18.39 -12.27 -8.19
N GLU A 246 17.38 -12.36 -9.02
CA GLU A 246 17.26 -13.36 -10.06
C GLU A 246 16.48 -12.80 -11.24
N LYS A 247 16.66 -13.37 -12.45
CA LYS A 247 15.92 -12.94 -13.61
C LYS A 247 14.45 -13.38 -13.52
N LYS A 248 13.53 -12.42 -13.59
CA LYS A 248 12.09 -12.71 -13.62
C LYS A 248 11.67 -13.38 -14.93
N PRO A 249 10.61 -14.21 -14.92
CA PRO A 249 9.95 -14.68 -16.12
C PRO A 249 9.42 -13.51 -16.97
N ASP A 250 9.44 -13.64 -18.29
CA ASP A 250 9.02 -12.56 -19.21
C ASP A 250 7.51 -12.24 -19.11
N ASN A 251 6.71 -13.19 -18.61
CA ASN A 251 5.26 -13.07 -18.38
C ASN A 251 4.89 -12.83 -16.89
N PHE A 252 5.84 -12.38 -16.07
CA PHE A 252 5.62 -11.97 -14.69
C PHE A 252 5.79 -10.44 -14.57
N HIS A 253 4.76 -9.76 -14.07
CA HIS A 253 4.72 -8.31 -14.04
C HIS A 253 4.29 -7.77 -12.68
N PHE A 254 4.93 -6.68 -12.25
CA PHE A 254 4.41 -5.85 -11.17
C PHE A 254 3.54 -4.72 -11.71
N VAL A 255 2.51 -4.38 -10.97
CA VAL A 255 1.68 -3.18 -11.15
C VAL A 255 1.55 -2.49 -9.79
N PHE A 256 1.97 -1.24 -9.69
CA PHE A 256 1.73 -0.42 -8.51
C PHE A 256 0.28 0.06 -8.53
N SER A 257 -0.55 -0.45 -7.63
CA SER A 257 -1.97 -0.11 -7.59
C SER A 257 -2.55 -0.19 -6.18
N ASP A 258 -3.61 0.59 -5.97
CA ASP A 258 -4.48 0.47 -4.81
C ASP A 258 -5.56 -0.57 -5.11
N ALA A 259 -5.52 -1.72 -4.46
CA ALA A 259 -6.46 -2.81 -4.67
C ALA A 259 -7.92 -2.44 -4.31
N THR A 260 -8.16 -1.29 -3.66
CA THR A 260 -9.50 -0.77 -3.44
C THR A 260 -10.07 -0.02 -4.67
N LYS A 261 -9.27 0.11 -5.73
CA LYS A 261 -9.60 0.81 -6.97
C LYS A 261 -9.60 -0.14 -8.16
N PRO A 262 -10.50 0.04 -9.13
CA PRO A 262 -10.64 -0.86 -10.27
C PRO A 262 -9.52 -0.63 -11.31
N SER A 263 -8.33 -1.18 -11.07
CA SER A 263 -7.17 -1.02 -11.95
C SER A 263 -7.07 -2.07 -13.08
N PHE A 264 -8.05 -2.98 -13.18
CA PHE A 264 -8.06 -4.06 -14.16
C PHE A 264 -9.39 -4.15 -14.89
N GLN A 265 -9.34 -4.69 -16.10
CA GLN A 265 -10.52 -4.97 -16.92
C GLN A 265 -11.43 -6.00 -16.24
N ALA A 266 -12.72 -5.96 -16.57
CA ALA A 266 -13.65 -6.99 -16.14
C ALA A 266 -13.25 -8.35 -16.72
N GLU A 267 -13.39 -9.40 -15.92
CA GLU A 267 -13.10 -10.79 -16.29
C GLU A 267 -11.66 -11.03 -16.79
N ALA A 268 -10.73 -10.16 -16.36
CA ALA A 268 -9.35 -10.19 -16.82
C ALA A 268 -8.54 -11.40 -16.30
N PHE A 269 -8.93 -11.99 -15.17
CA PHE A 269 -8.17 -13.05 -14.51
C PHE A 269 -9.05 -14.26 -14.19
N ASP A 270 -8.58 -15.45 -14.53
CA ASP A 270 -9.24 -16.70 -14.12
C ASP A 270 -8.90 -17.09 -12.68
N THR A 271 -7.80 -16.57 -12.15
CA THR A 271 -7.32 -16.89 -10.81
C THR A 271 -6.85 -15.63 -10.08
N VAL A 272 -7.34 -15.43 -8.86
CA VAL A 272 -6.88 -14.35 -7.97
C VAL A 272 -6.43 -14.92 -6.64
N VAL A 273 -5.25 -14.48 -6.16
CA VAL A 273 -4.69 -14.86 -4.85
C VAL A 273 -4.59 -13.62 -3.97
N THR A 274 -5.07 -13.73 -2.72
CA THR A 274 -5.03 -12.66 -1.71
C THR A 274 -4.24 -13.14 -0.48
N PRO A 275 -2.89 -13.05 -0.52
CA PRO A 275 -2.05 -13.48 0.60
C PRO A 275 -1.96 -12.37 1.66
N TRP A 276 -2.33 -12.65 2.91
CA TRP A 276 -2.24 -11.68 4.02
C TRP A 276 -2.88 -10.31 3.71
N PHE A 277 -4.04 -10.34 3.03
CA PHE A 277 -4.55 -9.14 2.41
C PHE A 277 -5.98 -8.78 2.84
N VAL A 278 -6.88 -9.75 2.97
CA VAL A 278 -8.33 -9.47 3.11
C VAL A 278 -8.69 -8.72 4.38
N ASP A 279 -7.92 -8.87 5.45
CA ASP A 279 -8.17 -8.27 6.76
C ASP A 279 -7.47 -6.91 6.97
N ILE A 280 -6.47 -6.58 6.14
CA ILE A 280 -5.71 -5.33 6.26
C ILE A 280 -6.15 -4.24 5.27
N GLN A 281 -6.88 -4.59 4.21
CA GLN A 281 -7.34 -3.63 3.23
C GLN A 281 -8.47 -2.74 3.81
N PRO A 282 -8.53 -1.42 3.47
CA PRO A 282 -9.40 -0.48 4.15
C PRO A 282 -10.86 -0.49 3.67
N LEU A 283 -11.16 -1.19 2.57
CA LEU A 283 -12.52 -1.29 2.05
C LEU A 283 -13.32 -2.28 2.89
N GLU A 284 -14.60 -2.02 3.14
CA GLU A 284 -15.48 -2.99 3.78
C GLU A 284 -15.50 -4.29 2.97
N PHE A 285 -15.44 -5.44 3.67
CA PHE A 285 -15.15 -6.75 3.06
C PHE A 285 -16.09 -7.14 1.93
N GLY A 286 -17.40 -6.95 2.09
CA GLY A 286 -18.37 -7.24 1.03
C GLY A 286 -18.20 -6.31 -0.19
N ARG A 287 -17.80 -5.06 0.02
CA ARG A 287 -17.47 -4.15 -1.09
C ARG A 287 -16.20 -4.57 -1.81
N PHE A 288 -15.18 -5.02 -1.07
CA PHE A 288 -13.98 -5.58 -1.66
C PHE A 288 -14.30 -6.81 -2.52
N LEU A 289 -15.09 -7.75 -2.00
CA LEU A 289 -15.48 -8.95 -2.76
C LEU A 289 -16.31 -8.62 -4.02
N ARG A 290 -17.13 -7.58 -3.98
CA ARG A 290 -17.86 -7.11 -5.15
C ARG A 290 -16.92 -6.59 -6.25
N GLN A 291 -15.85 -5.91 -5.87
CA GLN A 291 -14.81 -5.51 -6.83
C GLN A 291 -14.03 -6.72 -7.34
N LEU A 292 -13.65 -7.63 -6.45
CA LEU A 292 -12.96 -8.88 -6.82
C LEU A 292 -13.78 -9.71 -7.81
N ASN A 293 -15.11 -9.79 -7.60
CA ASN A 293 -16.02 -10.48 -8.50
C ASN A 293 -15.95 -9.94 -9.95
N GLN A 294 -15.73 -8.63 -10.13
CA GLN A 294 -15.62 -8.04 -11.47
C GLN A 294 -14.36 -8.48 -12.22
N TYR A 295 -13.29 -8.82 -11.52
CA TYR A 295 -12.02 -9.19 -12.15
C TYR A 295 -12.01 -10.61 -12.74
N MET A 296 -12.97 -11.45 -12.36
CA MET A 296 -12.99 -12.86 -12.74
C MET A 296 -14.22 -13.22 -13.56
N PRO A 297 -14.10 -14.11 -14.57
CA PRO A 297 -15.25 -14.74 -15.19
C PRO A 297 -15.94 -15.73 -14.23
N LYS A 298 -17.17 -16.15 -14.54
CA LYS A 298 -17.81 -17.28 -13.83
C LYS A 298 -16.94 -18.52 -13.96
N GLY A 299 -16.81 -19.27 -12.87
CA GLY A 299 -15.89 -20.41 -12.75
C GLY A 299 -14.45 -19.99 -12.36
N GLY A 300 -14.15 -18.69 -12.35
CA GLY A 300 -12.86 -18.19 -11.88
C GLY A 300 -12.63 -18.49 -10.40
N LYS A 301 -11.38 -18.64 -9.98
CA LYS A 301 -10.99 -19.09 -8.65
C LYS A 301 -10.33 -17.96 -7.84
N TRP A 302 -10.83 -17.73 -6.65
CA TRP A 302 -10.22 -16.88 -5.66
C TRP A 302 -9.60 -17.74 -4.55
N ILE A 303 -8.30 -17.61 -4.34
CA ILE A 303 -7.56 -18.27 -3.28
C ILE A 303 -7.19 -17.25 -2.23
N ASN A 304 -7.57 -17.50 -0.98
CA ASN A 304 -7.12 -16.70 0.16
C ASN A 304 -6.12 -17.50 1.01
N PHE A 305 -5.16 -16.79 1.56
CA PHE A 305 -4.25 -17.27 2.58
C PHE A 305 -3.86 -16.10 3.49
N GLY A 306 -4.15 -16.19 4.78
CA GLY A 306 -3.77 -15.14 5.74
C GLY A 306 -4.65 -15.14 6.98
N SER A 307 -4.35 -14.20 7.88
CA SER A 307 -5.16 -13.96 9.07
C SER A 307 -6.52 -13.34 8.73
N LEU A 308 -7.43 -13.41 9.71
CA LEU A 308 -8.71 -12.71 9.70
C LEU A 308 -8.80 -11.76 10.90
N VAL A 309 -7.70 -11.04 11.16
CA VAL A 309 -7.64 -9.99 12.19
C VAL A 309 -8.00 -8.68 11.52
N PHE A 310 -9.29 -8.49 11.22
CA PHE A 310 -9.76 -7.28 10.55
C PHE A 310 -9.37 -6.03 11.34
N ASN A 311 -8.44 -5.25 10.79
CA ASN A 311 -7.96 -4.01 11.40
C ASN A 311 -8.90 -2.84 11.04
N GLN A 312 -10.14 -2.94 11.51
CA GLN A 312 -11.17 -1.94 11.28
C GLN A 312 -11.40 -1.08 12.54
N ASN A 313 -11.69 0.21 12.34
CA ASN A 313 -11.99 1.11 13.46
C ASN A 313 -13.37 0.85 14.12
N ARG A 314 -14.10 -0.15 13.66
CA ARG A 314 -15.41 -0.55 14.16
C ARG A 314 -15.48 -2.06 14.33
N ASP A 315 -15.74 -2.53 15.54
CA ASP A 315 -15.84 -3.94 15.88
C ASP A 315 -16.85 -4.71 14.99
N ALA A 316 -17.93 -4.04 14.58
CA ALA A 316 -18.93 -4.60 13.67
C ALA A 316 -18.41 -4.94 12.25
N LEU A 317 -17.17 -4.58 11.93
CA LEU A 317 -16.50 -4.91 10.67
C LEU A 317 -15.35 -5.93 10.86
N CYS A 318 -15.22 -6.48 12.07
CA CYS A 318 -14.26 -7.53 12.40
C CYS A 318 -14.97 -8.89 12.32
N TYR A 319 -14.98 -9.49 11.13
CA TYR A 319 -15.78 -10.65 10.79
C TYR A 319 -15.15 -11.97 11.25
N SER A 320 -15.99 -12.90 11.71
CA SER A 320 -15.62 -14.31 11.93
C SER A 320 -15.53 -15.07 10.59
N ILE A 321 -14.99 -16.28 10.61
CA ILE A 321 -14.89 -17.11 9.40
C ILE A 321 -16.28 -17.48 8.83
N GLU A 322 -17.27 -17.66 9.69
CA GLU A 322 -18.66 -17.95 9.28
C GLU A 322 -19.26 -16.73 8.57
N GLU A 323 -19.07 -15.52 9.09
CA GLU A 323 -19.51 -14.29 8.46
C GLU A 323 -18.79 -14.06 7.13
N VAL A 324 -17.49 -14.36 7.05
CA VAL A 324 -16.71 -14.31 5.80
C VAL A 324 -17.34 -15.21 4.74
N GLN A 325 -17.77 -16.43 5.09
CA GLN A 325 -18.44 -17.33 4.16
C GLN A 325 -19.80 -16.79 3.69
N GLU A 326 -20.62 -16.28 4.60
CA GLU A 326 -21.93 -15.71 4.28
C GLU A 326 -21.81 -14.47 3.39
N ILE A 327 -20.88 -13.57 3.72
CA ILE A 327 -20.61 -12.37 2.92
C ILE A 327 -20.11 -12.77 1.55
N ALA A 328 -19.17 -13.72 1.44
CA ALA A 328 -18.66 -14.19 0.15
C ALA A 328 -19.78 -14.80 -0.71
N ALA A 329 -20.67 -15.61 -0.12
CA ALA A 329 -21.82 -16.16 -0.81
C ALA A 329 -22.74 -15.05 -1.34
N SER A 330 -23.00 -14.01 -0.53
CA SER A 330 -23.82 -12.86 -0.95
C SER A 330 -23.19 -12.03 -2.08
N GLN A 331 -21.87 -12.17 -2.28
CA GLN A 331 -21.11 -11.51 -3.36
C GLN A 331 -20.75 -12.46 -4.51
N GLY A 332 -21.48 -13.56 -4.66
CA GLY A 332 -21.39 -14.48 -5.80
C GLY A 332 -20.21 -15.46 -5.75
N PHE A 333 -19.64 -15.69 -4.57
CA PHE A 333 -18.57 -16.66 -4.37
C PHE A 333 -19.04 -17.87 -3.56
N LYS A 334 -18.64 -19.07 -3.99
CA LYS A 334 -18.78 -20.29 -3.23
C LYS A 334 -17.44 -20.67 -2.67
N ILE A 335 -17.26 -20.48 -1.36
CA ILE A 335 -16.01 -20.88 -0.65
C ILE A 335 -16.02 -22.40 -0.44
N GLU A 336 -14.88 -23.02 -0.71
CA GLU A 336 -14.62 -24.44 -0.55
C GLU A 336 -13.28 -24.68 0.14
N ASN A 337 -13.08 -25.89 0.71
CA ASN A 337 -11.80 -26.31 1.27
C ASN A 337 -11.18 -25.34 2.27
N ILE A 338 -11.97 -24.87 3.24
CA ILE A 338 -11.47 -24.02 4.32
C ILE A 338 -10.60 -24.84 5.26
N GLU A 339 -9.39 -24.35 5.52
CA GLU A 339 -8.46 -24.94 6.47
C GLU A 339 -7.85 -23.84 7.35
N GLU A 340 -7.69 -24.13 8.63
CA GLU A 340 -6.94 -23.30 9.59
C GLU A 340 -5.51 -23.85 9.72
N HIS A 341 -4.52 -22.98 9.76
CA HIS A 341 -3.11 -23.34 9.91
C HIS A 341 -2.48 -22.48 11.01
N GLU A 342 -1.52 -23.06 11.73
CA GLU A 342 -0.61 -22.30 12.60
C GLU A 342 0.76 -22.23 11.91
N ILE A 343 1.21 -21.04 11.60
CA ILE A 343 2.49 -20.83 10.92
C ILE A 343 3.38 -19.84 11.67
N PRO A 344 4.69 -20.03 11.65
CA PRO A 344 5.61 -18.98 12.07
C PRO A 344 5.38 -17.73 11.21
N TYR A 345 5.42 -16.56 11.83
CA TYR A 345 5.27 -15.28 11.11
C TYR A 345 6.44 -14.35 11.41
N LEU A 346 7.14 -13.94 10.35
CA LEU A 346 8.33 -13.09 10.42
C LEU A 346 9.36 -13.62 11.43
N LYS A 347 9.68 -14.91 11.34
CA LYS A 347 10.62 -15.61 12.22
C LYS A 347 12.07 -15.27 11.88
N SER A 348 12.44 -13.99 12.09
CA SER A 348 13.82 -13.56 11.88
C SER A 348 14.78 -14.27 12.84
N PRO A 349 15.90 -14.83 12.36
CA PRO A 349 16.90 -15.47 13.21
C PRO A 349 17.64 -14.49 14.13
N TYR A 350 17.48 -13.20 13.90
CA TYR A 350 18.13 -12.11 14.64
C TYR A 350 17.28 -11.53 15.76
N ASN A 351 15.98 -11.84 15.80
CA ASN A 351 15.08 -11.48 16.89
C ASN A 351 15.17 -12.45 18.06
N ALA A 352 14.99 -11.96 19.29
CA ALA A 352 14.94 -12.75 20.52
C ALA A 352 13.67 -13.62 20.60
N GLY A 353 12.62 -13.25 19.88
CA GLY A 353 11.35 -13.99 19.81
C GLY A 353 10.73 -13.88 18.43
N TYR A 354 9.72 -14.68 18.19
CA TYR A 354 8.86 -14.64 17.01
C TYR A 354 7.43 -14.97 17.43
N ARG A 355 6.46 -14.70 16.56
CA ARG A 355 5.06 -15.06 16.80
C ARG A 355 4.63 -16.17 15.85
N VAL A 356 3.58 -16.89 16.28
CA VAL A 356 2.86 -17.86 15.47
C VAL A 356 1.51 -17.22 15.16
N GLU A 357 1.14 -17.24 13.90
CA GLU A 357 -0.15 -16.72 13.43
C GLU A 357 -1.09 -17.88 13.11
N ARG A 358 -2.36 -17.72 13.47
CA ARG A 358 -3.45 -18.53 12.95
C ARG A 358 -3.92 -17.93 11.64
N VAL A 359 -3.84 -18.71 10.58
CA VAL A 359 -4.20 -18.27 9.25
C VAL A 359 -5.25 -19.18 8.65
N TRP A 360 -6.09 -18.60 7.82
CA TRP A 360 -7.11 -19.30 7.08
C TRP A 360 -6.72 -19.40 5.62
N SER A 361 -6.93 -20.59 5.04
CA SER A 361 -6.80 -20.78 3.60
C SER A 361 -8.09 -21.37 3.03
N TRP A 362 -8.49 -20.91 1.87
CA TRP A 362 -9.62 -21.45 1.11
C TRP A 362 -9.46 -21.25 -0.38
N SER A 363 -10.21 -22.01 -1.15
CA SER A 363 -10.54 -21.70 -2.54
C SER A 363 -11.99 -21.28 -2.63
N ALA A 364 -12.28 -20.29 -3.46
CA ALA A 364 -13.64 -19.85 -3.74
C ALA A 364 -13.87 -19.78 -5.26
N GLU A 365 -14.99 -20.28 -5.73
CA GLU A 365 -15.40 -20.16 -7.11
C GLU A 365 -16.37 -19.00 -7.29
N LYS A 366 -16.17 -18.17 -8.31
CA LYS A 366 -17.19 -17.22 -8.73
C LYS A 366 -18.31 -17.96 -9.43
N VAL A 367 -19.47 -18.05 -8.77
CA VAL A 367 -20.65 -18.76 -9.27
C VAL A 367 -21.69 -17.81 -9.85
N GLU A 368 -21.68 -16.53 -9.44
CA GLU A 368 -22.66 -15.54 -9.85
C GLU A 368 -22.01 -14.17 -10.08
N ASP A 369 -22.53 -13.42 -11.08
CA ASP A 369 -22.16 -12.03 -11.29
C ASP A 369 -22.96 -11.15 -10.33
N VAL A 370 -22.26 -10.27 -9.62
CA VAL A 370 -22.90 -9.25 -8.81
C VAL A 370 -22.76 -7.88 -9.48
N LYS A 371 -23.72 -6.99 -9.21
CA LYS A 371 -23.65 -5.63 -9.75
C LYS A 371 -22.35 -4.96 -9.30
N PRO A 372 -21.61 -4.33 -10.23
CA PRO A 372 -20.44 -3.55 -9.88
C PRO A 372 -20.78 -2.57 -8.76
N LEU A 373 -19.85 -2.29 -7.90
CA LEU A 373 -19.92 -1.07 -7.10
C LEU A 373 -20.12 0.04 -8.12
N VAL A 374 -21.24 0.76 -8.04
CA VAL A 374 -21.36 2.03 -8.73
C VAL A 374 -20.20 2.84 -8.18
N SER A 375 -19.12 2.86 -8.93
CA SER A 375 -17.93 3.57 -8.50
C SER A 375 -18.33 5.03 -8.36
N PRO A 376 -18.17 5.66 -7.18
CA PRO A 376 -18.20 7.12 -7.11
C PRO A 376 -17.11 7.77 -8.00
N GLN A 377 -16.36 6.94 -8.71
CA GLN A 377 -15.19 7.25 -9.54
C GLN A 377 -15.53 7.38 -11.03
N VAL A 378 -16.73 7.09 -11.48
CA VAL A 378 -17.20 7.70 -12.71
C VAL A 378 -17.25 9.18 -12.41
N LEU A 379 -16.20 9.89 -12.84
CA LEU A 379 -16.14 11.33 -12.70
C LEU A 379 -17.46 11.90 -13.25
N PRO A 380 -18.16 12.74 -12.49
CA PRO A 380 -19.39 13.30 -12.96
C PRO A 380 -19.15 14.12 -14.25
N THR A 381 -20.14 14.22 -15.10
CA THR A 381 -20.04 14.89 -16.39
C THR A 381 -19.44 16.30 -16.31
N TRP A 382 -19.71 17.02 -15.22
CA TRP A 382 -19.16 18.36 -14.97
C TRP A 382 -17.66 18.38 -14.61
N LEU A 383 -17.05 17.22 -14.27
CA LEU A 383 -15.60 17.07 -14.14
C LEU A 383 -14.96 16.61 -15.45
N LEU A 384 -15.68 15.86 -16.28
CA LEU A 384 -15.23 15.41 -17.59
C LEU A 384 -15.30 16.56 -18.62
N ASP A 385 -16.34 17.38 -18.55
CA ASP A 385 -16.50 18.62 -19.30
C ASP A 385 -16.33 19.81 -18.35
N THR A 386 -15.11 20.31 -18.26
CA THR A 386 -14.72 21.40 -17.35
C THR A 386 -15.45 22.74 -17.63
N ALA A 387 -16.17 22.85 -18.74
CA ALA A 387 -17.01 24.02 -19.06
C ALA A 387 -18.38 23.96 -18.33
N GLN A 388 -18.79 22.81 -17.81
CA GLN A 388 -20.05 22.70 -17.08
C GLN A 388 -19.97 23.30 -15.67
N PRO A 389 -21.04 23.93 -15.17
CA PRO A 389 -21.06 24.46 -13.81
C PRO A 389 -21.02 23.34 -12.79
N ILE A 390 -20.22 23.53 -11.72
CA ILE A 390 -20.17 22.59 -10.58
C ILE A 390 -21.51 22.63 -9.84
N PRO A 391 -22.22 21.49 -9.68
CA PRO A 391 -23.49 21.49 -8.98
C PRO A 391 -23.29 21.83 -7.49
N THR A 392 -24.19 22.62 -6.93
CA THR A 392 -24.18 22.91 -5.49
C THR A 392 -24.55 21.67 -4.68
N ALA A 393 -23.64 21.20 -3.82
CA ALA A 393 -23.90 20.13 -2.89
C ALA A 393 -23.55 20.57 -1.46
N ASP A 394 -24.33 20.09 -0.48
CA ASP A 394 -24.11 20.47 0.93
C ASP A 394 -22.75 20.03 1.45
N MET A 395 -22.20 18.93 0.91
CA MET A 395 -20.84 18.48 1.22
C MET A 395 -19.78 19.56 0.93
N PHE A 396 -19.93 20.37 -0.13
CA PHE A 396 -18.98 21.45 -0.42
C PHE A 396 -19.08 22.59 0.58
N LYS A 397 -20.28 22.86 1.09
CA LYS A 397 -20.50 23.89 2.12
C LYS A 397 -19.91 23.44 3.46
N GLN A 398 -20.16 22.18 3.86
CA GLN A 398 -19.60 21.59 5.08
C GLN A 398 -18.07 21.57 5.02
N PHE A 399 -17.52 21.13 3.91
CA PHE A 399 -16.07 21.12 3.69
C PHE A 399 -15.45 22.52 3.81
N ALA A 400 -16.02 23.52 3.13
CA ALA A 400 -15.55 24.89 3.19
C ALA A 400 -15.62 25.46 4.60
N PHE A 401 -16.67 25.14 5.35
CA PHE A 401 -16.83 25.55 6.75
C PHE A 401 -15.77 24.92 7.65
N THR A 402 -15.56 23.63 7.59
CA THR A 402 -14.60 22.89 8.44
C THR A 402 -13.15 23.34 8.20
N HIS A 403 -12.75 23.46 6.95
CA HIS A 403 -11.38 23.88 6.61
C HIS A 403 -11.13 25.36 6.94
N ARG A 404 -12.12 26.20 6.74
CA ARG A 404 -12.02 27.60 7.12
C ARG A 404 -11.83 27.78 8.63
N VAL A 405 -12.52 27.00 9.43
CA VAL A 405 -12.39 27.00 10.89
C VAL A 405 -10.98 26.57 11.29
N TYR A 406 -10.49 25.44 10.81
CA TYR A 406 -9.15 24.94 11.17
C TYR A 406 -8.02 25.86 10.71
N ALA A 407 -8.11 26.39 9.49
CA ALA A 407 -7.14 27.36 8.99
C ALA A 407 -7.12 28.64 9.84
N GLN A 408 -8.28 29.09 10.33
CA GLN A 408 -8.37 30.25 11.20
C GLN A 408 -7.83 29.98 12.60
N LEU A 409 -8.07 28.77 13.17
CA LEU A 409 -7.51 28.38 14.46
C LEU A 409 -5.98 28.36 14.42
N ALA A 410 -5.41 27.81 13.36
CA ALA A 410 -3.96 27.77 13.18
C ALA A 410 -3.36 29.20 13.01
N ALA A 411 -4.07 30.08 12.29
CA ALA A 411 -3.63 31.48 12.09
C ALA A 411 -3.71 32.34 13.36
N ASP A 412 -4.54 31.95 14.35
CA ASP A 412 -4.68 32.63 15.61
C ASP A 412 -3.57 32.27 16.64
N VAL A 413 -2.66 31.37 16.30
CA VAL A 413 -1.52 30.99 17.16
C VAL A 413 -0.40 32.01 17.00
N ASP A 414 -0.24 32.86 18.00
CA ASP A 414 0.76 33.95 18.05
C ASP A 414 1.79 33.78 19.18
N GLY A 415 1.77 32.64 19.87
CA GLY A 415 2.62 32.37 21.04
C GLY A 415 2.19 33.08 22.32
N LYS A 416 1.08 33.85 22.31
CA LYS A 416 0.58 34.62 23.46
C LYS A 416 -0.90 34.35 23.74
N THR A 417 -1.66 33.90 22.79
CA THR A 417 -3.10 33.68 22.87
C THR A 417 -3.40 32.26 23.36
N SER A 418 -4.23 32.12 24.41
CA SER A 418 -4.59 30.81 24.98
C SER A 418 -5.69 30.12 24.18
N VAL A 419 -5.78 28.78 24.33
CA VAL A 419 -6.87 27.95 23.76
C VAL A 419 -8.25 28.52 24.13
N THR A 420 -8.46 28.90 25.38
CA THR A 420 -9.73 29.52 25.86
C THR A 420 -10.05 30.84 25.14
N LYS A 421 -9.05 31.63 24.79
CA LYS A 421 -9.27 32.91 24.09
C LYS A 421 -9.60 32.68 22.63
N ILE A 422 -8.94 31.70 21.99
CA ILE A 422 -9.23 31.27 20.62
C ILE A 422 -10.65 30.68 20.55
N SER A 423 -11.04 29.82 21.51
CA SER A 423 -12.38 29.19 21.51
C SER A 423 -13.51 30.22 21.68
N LYS A 424 -13.36 31.20 22.53
CA LYS A 424 -14.34 32.29 22.67
C LYS A 424 -14.48 33.15 21.41
N LYS A 425 -13.38 33.38 20.70
CA LYS A 425 -13.39 34.06 19.41
C LYS A 425 -14.17 33.24 18.38
N LEU A 426 -13.89 31.92 18.30
CA LEU A 426 -14.58 30.97 17.41
C LEU A 426 -16.08 30.92 17.71
N ALA A 427 -16.47 30.77 18.99
CA ALA A 427 -17.86 30.73 19.44
C ALA A 427 -18.64 31.97 18.97
N LYS A 428 -18.05 33.16 19.20
CA LYS A 428 -18.66 34.42 18.78
C LYS A 428 -18.81 34.55 17.26
N GLN A 429 -17.80 34.14 16.49
CA GLN A 429 -17.80 34.26 15.04
C GLN A 429 -18.79 33.33 14.36
N ASN A 430 -18.97 32.10 14.91
CA ASN A 430 -19.79 31.07 14.32
C ASN A 430 -21.13 30.84 15.05
N LYS A 431 -21.45 31.67 16.05
CA LYS A 431 -22.69 31.60 16.86
C LYS A 431 -22.91 30.20 17.46
N MET A 432 -21.84 29.59 17.97
CA MET A 432 -21.87 28.28 18.62
C MET A 432 -21.69 28.42 20.13
N ASP A 433 -22.02 27.36 20.88
CA ASP A 433 -21.83 27.32 22.32
C ASP A 433 -20.35 27.43 22.72
N GLU A 434 -20.05 28.13 23.84
CA GLU A 434 -18.67 28.30 24.29
C GLU A 434 -18.01 27.00 24.74
N ALA A 435 -18.76 26.07 25.32
CA ALA A 435 -18.22 24.78 25.74
C ALA A 435 -17.94 23.88 24.53
N GLU A 436 -18.81 23.88 23.55
CA GLU A 436 -18.62 23.18 22.27
C GLU A 436 -17.42 23.73 21.51
N ALA A 437 -17.28 25.05 21.43
CA ALA A 437 -16.11 25.71 20.83
C ALA A 437 -14.81 25.38 21.55
N LEU A 438 -14.83 25.34 22.89
CA LEU A 438 -13.66 24.98 23.69
C LEU A 438 -13.23 23.52 23.45
N HIS A 439 -14.18 22.63 23.39
CA HIS A 439 -13.93 21.21 23.08
C HIS A 439 -13.29 21.05 21.69
N LEU A 440 -13.86 21.64 20.66
CA LEU A 440 -13.38 21.59 19.27
C LEU A 440 -11.96 22.17 19.13
N VAL A 441 -11.69 23.31 19.73
CA VAL A 441 -10.35 23.95 19.67
C VAL A 441 -9.32 23.14 20.44
N SER A 442 -9.70 22.57 21.59
CA SER A 442 -8.81 21.73 22.39
C SER A 442 -8.44 20.43 21.67
N GLU A 443 -9.42 19.76 21.03
CA GLU A 443 -9.17 18.57 20.22
C GLU A 443 -8.27 18.87 19.02
N PHE A 444 -8.55 19.94 18.29
CA PHE A 444 -7.72 20.36 17.17
C PHE A 444 -6.24 20.52 17.55
N PHE A 445 -5.94 21.24 18.63
CA PHE A 445 -4.55 21.43 19.08
C PHE A 445 -3.95 20.16 19.68
N ALA A 446 -4.75 19.32 20.34
CA ALA A 446 -4.30 18.03 20.85
C ALA A 446 -3.92 17.07 19.71
N ASP A 447 -4.69 17.06 18.63
CA ASP A 447 -4.39 16.24 17.45
C ASP A 447 -3.14 16.73 16.72
N LEU A 448 -3.02 18.05 16.52
CA LEU A 448 -1.80 18.64 15.96
C LEU A 448 -0.57 18.33 16.79
N HIS A 449 -0.67 18.39 18.12
CA HIS A 449 0.44 18.05 19.02
C HIS A 449 0.82 16.56 18.89
N ARG A 450 -0.16 15.66 18.91
CA ARG A 450 0.06 14.21 18.75
C ARG A 450 0.69 13.82 17.41
N GLN A 451 0.37 14.56 16.34
CA GLN A 451 0.93 14.32 15.01
C GLN A 451 2.38 14.83 14.85
N ASN A 452 2.83 15.73 15.73
CA ASN A 452 4.14 16.38 15.64
C ASN A 452 5.05 16.08 16.86
N SER A 453 4.61 15.23 17.79
CA SER A 453 5.38 14.71 18.93
C SER A 453 5.80 13.27 18.69
#